data_c6d929b8d1a63454c7d1e9f4497e6a3b
#
_entry.id   c6d929b8d1a63454c7d1e9f4497e6a3b
#
_cell.length_a   1.000
_cell.length_b   1.000
_cell.length_c   1.000
_cell.angle_alpha   90.00
_cell.angle_beta   90.00
_cell.angle_gamma   90.00
#
_symmetry.space_group_name_H-M   'P 1'
#
loop_
_entity.id
_entity.type
_entity.pdbx_description
1 polymer ?
#
loop_
_entity_poly.entity_id
_entity_poly.type
_entity_poly.pdbx_seq_one_letter_code
_entity_poly.pdbx_strand_id
1 'polypeptide(L)'
;ILGKYFCNLRWMQCRNRGNAAQCTDKRVNMVTEKLFPALGTPQKLADATEEEVISYIRGCGLFNTKARNLIAAARIIHEQYNDEVPKDRDVLMGLPGVGRKTANVVVSNAFGVPAIAVDTHVFRVSNRIGLAEAKDVDETERQLMENIPKEDWSMAHHWIIYHGRQVCSARKPNCGACSVREYCKAYLDNDIR
;
A
#
# COMPACT_ATOMS: atom_id res chain seq x y z
N ILE A 1 -5.16 -0.31 -6.36
CA ILE A 1 -6.55 -0.77 -6.49
C ILE A 1 -6.73 -2.07 -5.73
N LEU A 2 -5.92 -3.13 -6.00
CA LEU A 2 -6.03 -4.44 -5.32
C LEU A 2 -6.05 -4.32 -3.79
N GLY A 3 -5.08 -3.63 -3.18
CA GLY A 3 -5.05 -3.46 -1.73
C GLY A 3 -6.30 -2.76 -1.19
N LYS A 4 -6.83 -1.78 -1.92
CA LYS A 4 -8.06 -1.10 -1.53
C LYS A 4 -9.30 -1.99 -1.74
N TYR A 5 -9.30 -2.80 -2.79
CA TYR A 5 -10.35 -3.77 -3.06
C TYR A 5 -10.42 -4.81 -1.94
N PHE A 6 -9.30 -5.43 -1.57
CA PHE A 6 -9.28 -6.41 -0.49
C PHE A 6 -9.61 -5.82 0.87
N CYS A 7 -9.13 -4.62 1.18
CA CYS A 7 -9.55 -3.92 2.39
C CYS A 7 -11.06 -3.63 2.38
N ASN A 8 -11.65 -3.34 1.24
CA ASN A 8 -13.07 -3.01 1.14
C ASN A 8 -13.98 -4.24 1.20
N LEU A 9 -13.53 -5.40 0.66
CA LEU A 9 -14.27 -6.66 0.77
C LEU A 9 -14.49 -7.09 2.23
N ARG A 10 -13.50 -6.83 3.10
CA ARG A 10 -13.66 -7.12 4.53
C ARG A 10 -14.35 -5.98 5.29
N TRP A 11 -14.28 -4.75 4.78
CA TRP A 11 -14.69 -3.56 5.51
C TRP A 11 -15.43 -2.56 4.63
N MET A 12 -16.73 -2.64 4.59
CA MET A 12 -17.59 -1.52 4.15
C MET A 12 -17.39 -0.26 5.03
N GLN A 13 -16.45 -0.28 5.98
CA GLN A 13 -16.19 0.78 6.94
C GLN A 13 -14.76 1.33 6.94
N CYS A 14 -13.81 0.84 6.17
CA CYS A 14 -12.48 1.46 6.07
C CYS A 14 -12.55 2.77 5.28
N ARG A 15 -12.99 3.82 5.96
CA ARG A 15 -12.75 5.20 5.56
C ARG A 15 -11.24 5.46 5.66
N ASN A 16 -10.63 5.60 4.50
CA ASN A 16 -9.34 6.24 4.26
C ASN A 16 -8.04 5.43 4.27
N ARG A 17 -7.33 5.66 3.16
CA ARG A 17 -5.89 5.85 3.01
C ARG A 17 -5.06 4.61 2.70
N GLY A 18 -4.95 4.27 1.44
CA GLY A 18 -3.91 3.37 0.95
C GLY A 18 -3.48 3.69 -0.47
N ASN A 19 -2.20 3.86 -0.68
CA ASN A 19 -1.59 4.16 -1.97
C ASN A 19 -1.74 3.01 -2.96
N ALA A 20 -2.24 3.31 -4.14
CA ALA A 20 -2.16 2.41 -5.27
C ALA A 20 -0.88 2.68 -6.07
N ALA A 21 -0.14 1.64 -6.39
CA ALA A 21 1.04 1.74 -7.25
C ALA A 21 0.71 2.47 -8.56
N GLN A 22 1.49 3.49 -8.89
CA GLN A 22 1.42 4.30 -10.12
C GLN A 22 0.07 5.01 -10.39
N CYS A 23 -0.69 5.30 -9.34
CA CYS A 23 -1.91 6.09 -9.44
C CYS A 23 -2.06 6.94 -8.19
N THR A 24 -2.54 8.18 -8.32
CA THR A 24 -2.77 9.04 -7.15
C THR A 24 -3.95 8.54 -6.34
N ASP A 25 -3.93 8.73 -5.02
CA ASP A 25 -5.01 8.31 -4.12
C ASP A 25 -6.36 8.91 -4.53
N LYS A 26 -6.37 10.18 -4.98
CA LYS A 26 -7.55 10.85 -5.50
C LYS A 26 -8.15 10.10 -6.69
N ARG A 27 -7.32 9.67 -7.64
CA ARG A 27 -7.78 8.92 -8.82
C ARG A 27 -8.30 7.54 -8.42
N VAL A 28 -7.62 6.85 -7.51
CA VAL A 28 -8.08 5.54 -7.02
C VAL A 28 -9.44 5.68 -6.32
N ASN A 29 -9.64 6.72 -5.52
CA ASN A 29 -10.93 6.95 -4.85
C ASN A 29 -12.05 7.15 -5.87
N MET A 30 -11.86 8.02 -6.87
CA MET A 30 -12.86 8.24 -7.93
C MET A 30 -13.23 6.97 -8.69
N VAL A 31 -12.24 6.12 -8.97
CA VAL A 31 -12.44 4.85 -9.67
C VAL A 31 -13.20 3.86 -8.79
N THR A 32 -12.81 3.73 -7.53
CA THR A 32 -13.40 2.75 -6.61
C THR A 32 -14.84 3.12 -6.19
N GLU A 33 -15.19 4.41 -6.18
CA GLU A 33 -16.57 4.87 -5.97
C GLU A 33 -17.55 4.33 -7.01
N LYS A 34 -17.08 4.07 -8.23
CA LYS A 34 -17.88 3.50 -9.32
C LYS A 34 -17.76 1.97 -9.39
N LEU A 35 -16.54 1.46 -9.20
CA LEU A 35 -16.26 0.03 -9.31
C LEU A 35 -16.95 -0.79 -8.20
N PHE A 36 -16.90 -0.34 -6.96
CA PHE A 36 -17.41 -1.15 -5.84
C PHE A 36 -18.92 -1.34 -5.81
N PRO A 37 -19.78 -0.38 -6.15
CA PRO A 37 -21.20 -0.64 -6.27
C PRO A 37 -21.54 -1.68 -7.35
N ALA A 38 -20.79 -1.71 -8.45
CA ALA A 38 -21.00 -2.64 -9.56
C ALA A 38 -20.39 -4.02 -9.29
N LEU A 39 -19.08 -4.05 -9.00
CA LEU A 39 -18.24 -5.25 -8.93
C LEU A 39 -17.59 -5.42 -7.55
N GLY A 40 -18.30 -5.12 -6.46
CA GLY A 40 -17.76 -5.06 -5.11
C GLY A 40 -17.63 -6.42 -4.40
N THR A 41 -18.13 -7.51 -4.96
CA THR A 41 -17.95 -8.86 -4.40
C THR A 41 -16.94 -9.67 -5.21
N PRO A 42 -16.21 -10.64 -4.60
CA PRO A 42 -15.28 -11.51 -5.33
C PRO A 42 -15.98 -12.21 -6.51
N GLN A 43 -17.16 -12.79 -6.30
CA GLN A 43 -17.92 -13.44 -7.35
C GLN A 43 -18.21 -12.51 -8.53
N LYS A 44 -18.79 -11.33 -8.29
CA LYS A 44 -19.10 -10.37 -9.37
C LYS A 44 -17.88 -9.97 -10.16
N LEU A 45 -16.75 -9.77 -9.47
CA LEU A 45 -15.50 -9.39 -10.14
C LEU A 45 -14.86 -10.58 -10.86
N ALA A 46 -15.00 -11.80 -10.36
CA ALA A 46 -14.54 -13.03 -11.02
C ALA A 46 -15.31 -13.31 -12.32
N ASP A 47 -16.60 -12.98 -12.35
CA ASP A 47 -17.51 -13.17 -13.50
C ASP A 47 -17.42 -12.03 -14.52
N ALA A 48 -16.81 -10.89 -14.16
CA ALA A 48 -16.70 -9.72 -15.03
C ALA A 48 -15.71 -9.95 -16.18
N THR A 49 -15.97 -9.30 -17.33
CA THR A 49 -15.02 -9.29 -18.44
C THR A 49 -13.88 -8.27 -18.20
N GLU A 50 -12.74 -8.46 -18.90
CA GLU A 50 -11.64 -7.47 -18.82
C GLU A 50 -12.11 -6.09 -19.29
N GLU A 51 -12.89 -6.02 -20.36
CA GLU A 51 -13.44 -4.78 -20.92
C GLU A 51 -14.32 -4.05 -19.91
N GLU A 52 -15.17 -4.79 -19.19
CA GLU A 52 -16.02 -4.22 -18.16
C GLU A 52 -15.19 -3.62 -17.02
N VAL A 53 -14.24 -4.37 -16.45
CA VAL A 53 -13.35 -3.86 -15.41
C VAL A 53 -12.53 -2.67 -15.90
N ILE A 54 -11.99 -2.73 -17.13
CA ILE A 54 -11.24 -1.64 -17.77
C ILE A 54 -12.09 -0.37 -17.87
N SER A 55 -13.39 -0.49 -18.16
CA SER A 55 -14.29 0.67 -18.28
C SER A 55 -14.28 1.52 -17.01
N TYR A 56 -14.18 0.89 -15.83
CA TYR A 56 -14.08 1.57 -14.54
C TYR A 56 -12.68 2.11 -14.25
N ILE A 57 -11.61 1.34 -14.58
CA ILE A 57 -10.25 1.64 -14.12
C ILE A 57 -9.34 2.28 -15.18
N ARG A 58 -9.84 2.60 -16.36
CA ARG A 58 -9.07 3.18 -17.49
C ARG A 58 -8.25 4.42 -17.11
N GLY A 59 -8.71 5.19 -16.13
CA GLY A 59 -7.97 6.33 -15.60
C GLY A 59 -6.73 6.01 -14.75
N CYS A 60 -6.45 4.73 -14.48
CA CYS A 60 -5.31 4.27 -13.70
C CYS A 60 -4.21 3.77 -14.64
N GLY A 61 -2.96 4.13 -14.40
CA GLY A 61 -1.83 3.57 -15.16
C GLY A 61 -1.84 2.03 -15.12
N LEU A 62 -1.39 1.38 -16.20
CA LEU A 62 -1.34 -0.09 -16.35
C LEU A 62 -2.71 -0.77 -16.14
N PHE A 63 -3.78 -0.15 -16.60
CA PHE A 63 -5.15 -0.60 -16.36
C PHE A 63 -5.42 -2.02 -16.93
N ASN A 64 -4.87 -2.40 -18.08
CA ASN A 64 -5.04 -3.74 -18.64
C ASN A 64 -4.48 -4.83 -17.70
N THR A 65 -3.25 -4.69 -17.24
CA THR A 65 -2.63 -5.61 -16.29
C THR A 65 -3.39 -5.62 -14.96
N LYS A 66 -3.84 -4.44 -14.51
CA LYS A 66 -4.63 -4.34 -13.27
C LYS A 66 -5.98 -5.03 -13.38
N ALA A 67 -6.68 -4.92 -14.51
CA ALA A 67 -7.95 -5.61 -14.75
C ALA A 67 -7.77 -7.12 -14.66
N ARG A 68 -6.82 -7.67 -15.41
CA ARG A 68 -6.51 -9.10 -15.39
C ARG A 68 -6.18 -9.60 -13.98
N ASN A 69 -5.31 -8.87 -13.26
CA ASN A 69 -4.93 -9.26 -11.90
C ASN A 69 -6.11 -9.17 -10.92
N LEU A 70 -6.97 -8.16 -11.05
CA LEU A 70 -8.17 -8.03 -10.23
C LEU A 70 -9.12 -9.21 -10.41
N ILE A 71 -9.43 -9.57 -11.67
CA ILE A 71 -10.32 -10.68 -12.00
C ILE A 71 -9.71 -12.01 -11.53
N ALA A 72 -8.43 -12.25 -11.82
CA ALA A 72 -7.76 -13.48 -11.44
C ALA A 72 -7.68 -13.64 -9.91
N ALA A 73 -7.34 -12.58 -9.18
CA ALA A 73 -7.31 -12.61 -7.72
C ALA A 73 -8.72 -12.82 -7.12
N ALA A 74 -9.73 -12.16 -7.68
CA ALA A 74 -11.11 -12.32 -7.24
C ALA A 74 -11.63 -13.75 -7.47
N ARG A 75 -11.27 -14.37 -8.60
CA ARG A 75 -11.61 -15.76 -8.89
C ARG A 75 -11.00 -16.72 -7.87
N ILE A 76 -9.72 -16.57 -7.55
CA ILE A 76 -9.08 -17.40 -6.52
C ILE A 76 -9.77 -17.20 -5.15
N ILE A 77 -10.11 -15.97 -4.79
CA ILE A 77 -10.81 -15.70 -3.52
C ILE A 77 -12.20 -16.33 -3.52
N HIS A 78 -12.92 -16.24 -4.61
CA HIS A 78 -14.23 -16.86 -4.73
C HIS A 78 -14.18 -18.39 -4.66
N GLU A 79 -13.31 -19.02 -5.46
CA GLU A 79 -13.22 -20.47 -5.61
C GLU A 79 -12.55 -21.17 -4.43
N GLN A 80 -11.53 -20.56 -3.83
CA GLN A 80 -10.68 -21.23 -2.83
C GLN A 80 -10.88 -20.71 -1.40
N TYR A 81 -11.43 -19.50 -1.24
CA TYR A 81 -11.57 -18.84 0.06
C TYR A 81 -13.02 -18.43 0.37
N ASN A 82 -13.99 -18.99 -0.37
CA ASN A 82 -15.42 -18.76 -0.11
C ASN A 82 -15.79 -17.27 0.03
N ASP A 83 -15.30 -16.44 -0.90
CA ASP A 83 -15.47 -14.99 -0.92
C ASP A 83 -14.81 -14.23 0.25
N GLU A 84 -14.05 -14.91 1.12
CA GLU A 84 -13.35 -14.27 2.22
C GLU A 84 -11.89 -13.97 1.88
N VAL A 85 -11.45 -12.73 2.12
CA VAL A 85 -10.05 -12.34 1.94
C VAL A 85 -9.17 -13.05 2.98
N PRO A 86 -8.11 -13.78 2.57
CA PRO A 86 -7.21 -14.45 3.50
C PRO A 86 -6.51 -13.46 4.44
N LYS A 87 -6.31 -13.87 5.70
CA LYS A 87 -5.59 -13.06 6.71
C LYS A 87 -4.09 -13.25 6.66
N ASP A 88 -3.65 -14.36 6.07
CA ASP A 88 -2.23 -14.71 6.00
C ASP A 88 -1.54 -13.88 4.90
N ARG A 89 -0.41 -13.27 5.25
CA ARG A 89 0.37 -12.43 4.33
C ARG A 89 0.92 -13.22 3.15
N ASP A 90 1.43 -14.41 3.41
CA ASP A 90 2.10 -15.21 2.38
C ASP A 90 1.08 -15.79 1.40
N VAL A 91 -0.10 -16.15 1.89
CA VAL A 91 -1.26 -16.50 1.05
C VAL A 91 -1.68 -15.31 0.18
N LEU A 92 -1.78 -14.11 0.76
CA LEU A 92 -2.09 -12.90 -0.01
C LEU A 92 -1.06 -12.62 -1.09
N MET A 93 0.23 -12.84 -0.82
CA MET A 93 1.31 -12.65 -1.78
C MET A 93 1.25 -13.66 -2.94
N GLY A 94 0.60 -14.79 -2.77
CA GLY A 94 0.30 -15.75 -3.84
C GLY A 94 -0.80 -15.30 -4.82
N LEU A 95 -1.57 -14.25 -4.47
CA LEU A 95 -2.62 -13.75 -5.36
C LEU A 95 -2.05 -12.89 -6.49
N PRO A 96 -2.61 -12.98 -7.72
CA PRO A 96 -2.16 -12.20 -8.86
C PRO A 96 -2.12 -10.69 -8.59
N GLY A 97 -0.95 -10.07 -8.79
CA GLY A 97 -0.73 -8.64 -8.59
C GLY A 97 -0.62 -8.18 -7.13
N VAL A 98 -0.56 -9.09 -6.19
CA VAL A 98 -0.34 -8.79 -4.77
C VAL A 98 1.12 -9.05 -4.41
N GLY A 99 1.90 -7.99 -4.28
CA GLY A 99 3.26 -8.06 -3.74
C GLY A 99 3.29 -7.82 -2.24
N ARG A 100 4.46 -7.99 -1.61
CA ARG A 100 4.70 -7.82 -0.16
C ARG A 100 4.09 -6.53 0.41
N LYS A 101 4.33 -5.38 -0.22
CA LYS A 101 3.75 -4.11 0.20
C LYS A 101 2.22 -4.17 0.27
N THR A 102 1.57 -4.71 -0.77
CA THR A 102 0.11 -4.80 -0.81
C THR A 102 -0.41 -5.75 0.25
N ALA A 103 0.22 -6.90 0.44
CA ALA A 103 -0.13 -7.85 1.48
C ALA A 103 0.00 -7.21 2.88
N ASN A 104 1.11 -6.53 3.18
CA ASN A 104 1.31 -5.81 4.45
C ASN A 104 0.22 -4.75 4.70
N VAL A 105 -0.16 -3.98 3.67
CA VAL A 105 -1.27 -3.01 3.79
C VAL A 105 -2.59 -3.72 4.09
N VAL A 106 -2.87 -4.85 3.45
CA VAL A 106 -4.12 -5.59 3.67
C VAL A 106 -4.17 -6.18 5.06
N VAL A 107 -3.13 -6.90 5.50
CA VAL A 107 -3.12 -7.52 6.84
C VAL A 107 -3.16 -6.48 7.95
N SER A 108 -2.48 -5.35 7.78
CA SER A 108 -2.48 -4.26 8.74
C SER A 108 -3.83 -3.56 8.82
N ASN A 109 -4.37 -3.10 7.69
CA ASN A 109 -5.57 -2.25 7.69
C ASN A 109 -6.87 -3.04 7.80
N ALA A 110 -6.95 -4.24 7.21
CA ALA A 110 -8.18 -5.03 7.21
C ALA A 110 -8.28 -6.00 8.39
N PHE A 111 -7.16 -6.43 8.92
CA PHE A 111 -7.12 -7.47 9.96
C PHE A 111 -6.45 -7.03 11.26
N GLY A 112 -5.87 -5.84 11.31
CA GLY A 112 -5.19 -5.34 12.51
C GLY A 112 -3.90 -6.12 12.86
N VAL A 113 -3.35 -6.87 11.89
CA VAL A 113 -2.09 -7.57 12.08
C VAL A 113 -0.95 -6.58 11.93
N PRO A 114 -0.09 -6.39 12.95
CA PRO A 114 1.02 -5.45 12.84
C PRO A 114 1.91 -5.75 11.64
N ALA A 115 2.05 -4.80 10.73
CA ALA A 115 2.91 -4.91 9.55
C ALA A 115 3.36 -3.52 9.07
N ILE A 116 4.56 -3.44 8.51
CA ILE A 116 5.12 -2.22 7.91
C ILE A 116 5.11 -2.38 6.40
N ALA A 117 4.39 -1.50 5.70
CA ALA A 117 4.35 -1.49 4.25
C ALA A 117 5.38 -0.49 3.70
N VAL A 118 6.50 -0.97 3.21
CA VAL A 118 7.56 -0.11 2.66
C VAL A 118 7.22 0.30 1.24
N ASP A 119 7.01 1.61 1.04
CA ASP A 119 6.91 2.22 -0.29
C ASP A 119 8.13 3.14 -0.55
N THR A 120 8.13 3.82 -1.68
CA THR A 120 9.22 4.75 -2.03
C THR A 120 9.38 5.90 -1.05
N HIS A 121 8.31 6.31 -0.34
CA HIS A 121 8.42 7.32 0.72
C HIS A 121 9.01 6.72 1.98
N VAL A 122 8.49 5.58 2.42
CA VAL A 122 9.01 4.88 3.61
C VAL A 122 10.48 4.54 3.41
N PHE A 123 10.84 3.92 2.28
CA PHE A 123 12.23 3.61 1.96
C PHE A 123 13.14 4.84 2.06
N ARG A 124 12.79 5.91 1.34
CA ARG A 124 13.62 7.13 1.31
C ARG A 124 13.74 7.80 2.67
N VAL A 125 12.62 7.99 3.35
CA VAL A 125 12.57 8.74 4.61
C VAL A 125 13.27 7.98 5.71
N SER A 126 13.04 6.67 5.83
CA SER A 126 13.67 5.83 6.84
C SER A 126 15.19 5.82 6.71
N ASN A 127 15.69 5.71 5.46
CA ASN A 127 17.15 5.76 5.21
C ASN A 127 17.72 7.17 5.47
N ARG A 128 17.00 8.25 5.13
CA ARG A 128 17.46 9.62 5.41
C ARG A 128 17.51 9.94 6.90
N ILE A 129 16.49 9.53 7.66
CA ILE A 129 16.45 9.80 9.10
C ILE A 129 17.46 8.92 9.85
N GLY A 130 17.76 7.72 9.34
CA GLY A 130 18.61 6.74 10.00
C GLY A 130 17.82 5.69 10.79
N LEU A 131 16.52 5.56 10.55
CA LEU A 131 15.71 4.46 11.07
C LEU A 131 16.02 3.14 10.37
N ALA A 132 16.56 3.20 9.16
CA ALA A 132 17.09 2.09 8.40
C ALA A 132 18.32 2.55 7.61
N GLU A 133 19.25 1.62 7.35
CA GLU A 133 20.40 1.77 6.45
C GLU A 133 20.36 0.60 5.47
N ALA A 134 19.41 0.66 4.54
CA ALA A 134 19.08 -0.46 3.71
C ALA A 134 19.19 -0.14 2.22
N LYS A 135 19.58 -1.14 1.42
CA LYS A 135 19.75 -0.99 -0.04
C LYS A 135 18.45 -1.26 -0.81
N ASP A 136 17.51 -1.96 -0.18
CA ASP A 136 16.24 -2.33 -0.78
C ASP A 136 15.07 -2.24 0.21
N VAL A 137 13.87 -2.48 -0.29
CA VAL A 137 12.63 -2.35 0.50
C VAL A 137 12.44 -3.46 1.52
N ASP A 138 12.94 -4.68 1.23
CA ASP A 138 12.78 -5.83 2.13
C ASP A 138 13.69 -5.68 3.34
N GLU A 139 14.92 -5.26 3.13
CA GLU A 139 15.85 -4.94 4.20
C GLU A 139 15.41 -3.73 5.02
N THR A 140 14.80 -2.72 4.38
CA THR A 140 14.19 -1.59 5.09
C THR A 140 13.06 -2.06 6.00
N GLU A 141 12.17 -2.93 5.51
CA GLU A 141 11.09 -3.50 6.32
C GLU A 141 11.66 -4.22 7.56
N ARG A 142 12.66 -5.08 7.35
CA ARG A 142 13.30 -5.83 8.43
C ARG A 142 13.88 -4.90 9.51
N GLN A 143 14.67 -3.90 9.11
CA GLN A 143 15.30 -2.97 10.06
C GLN A 143 14.25 -2.09 10.77
N LEU A 144 13.21 -1.65 10.08
CA LEU A 144 12.12 -0.90 10.71
C LEU A 144 11.38 -1.75 11.74
N MET A 145 11.18 -3.05 11.47
CA MET A 145 10.56 -3.97 12.43
C MET A 145 11.44 -4.22 13.66
N GLU A 146 12.75 -4.09 13.55
CA GLU A 146 13.69 -4.17 14.68
C GLU A 146 13.75 -2.87 15.48
N ASN A 147 13.67 -1.73 14.81
CA ASN A 147 13.87 -0.42 15.41
C ASN A 147 12.60 0.26 15.92
N ILE A 148 11.42 -0.26 15.57
CA ILE A 148 10.11 0.29 15.96
C ILE A 148 9.37 -0.75 16.78
N PRO A 149 8.75 -0.37 17.92
CA PRO A 149 7.88 -1.26 18.68
C PRO A 149 6.78 -1.87 17.83
N LYS A 150 6.49 -3.17 18.01
CA LYS A 150 5.56 -3.91 17.16
C LYS A 150 4.15 -3.32 17.12
N GLU A 151 3.69 -2.77 18.22
CA GLU A 151 2.40 -2.09 18.36
C GLU A 151 2.29 -0.87 17.46
N ASP A 152 3.40 -0.22 17.13
CA ASP A 152 3.45 0.98 16.30
C ASP A 152 3.63 0.70 14.80
N TRP A 153 3.91 -0.53 14.38
CA TRP A 153 4.22 -0.85 12.98
C TRP A 153 3.16 -0.35 12.00
N SER A 154 1.89 -0.59 12.31
CA SER A 154 0.78 -0.19 11.45
C SER A 154 0.63 1.33 11.33
N MET A 155 1.04 2.08 12.34
CA MET A 155 0.98 3.55 12.32
C MET A 155 2.27 4.17 11.79
N ALA A 156 3.42 3.57 12.10
CA ALA A 156 4.73 4.11 11.75
C ALA A 156 4.88 4.32 10.23
N HIS A 157 4.46 3.36 9.40
CA HIS A 157 4.54 3.55 7.96
C HIS A 157 3.68 4.71 7.47
N HIS A 158 2.53 4.98 8.09
CA HIS A 158 1.70 6.14 7.76
C HIS A 158 2.40 7.45 8.15
N TRP A 159 2.97 7.53 9.36
CA TRP A 159 3.70 8.72 9.80
C TRP A 159 4.86 9.03 8.87
N ILE A 160 5.63 8.00 8.50
CA ILE A 160 6.77 8.14 7.59
C ILE A 160 6.31 8.57 6.18
N ILE A 161 5.22 8.01 5.65
CA ILE A 161 4.63 8.43 4.36
C ILE A 161 4.21 9.91 4.41
N TYR A 162 3.51 10.33 5.46
CA TYR A 162 3.07 11.73 5.62
C TYR A 162 4.26 12.67 5.68
N HIS A 163 5.25 12.34 6.51
CA HIS A 163 6.49 13.11 6.59
C HIS A 163 7.18 13.20 5.23
N GLY A 164 7.25 12.10 4.51
CA GLY A 164 7.85 12.05 3.16
C GLY A 164 7.11 12.85 2.09
N ARG A 165 5.80 13.07 2.27
CA ARG A 165 4.98 13.86 1.34
C ARG A 165 5.00 15.34 1.68
N GLN A 166 4.95 15.68 2.94
CA GLN A 166 4.77 17.06 3.40
C GLN A 166 6.08 17.79 3.67
N VAL A 167 7.08 17.09 4.19
CA VAL A 167 8.34 17.68 4.65
C VAL A 167 9.53 17.13 3.90
N CYS A 168 9.77 15.82 3.99
CA CYS A 168 10.95 15.17 3.44
C CYS A 168 10.70 14.73 1.98
N SER A 169 10.47 15.69 1.07
CA SER A 169 10.26 15.40 -0.36
C SER A 169 11.53 14.83 -1.01
N ALA A 170 11.36 14.14 -2.17
CA ALA A 170 12.50 13.48 -2.82
C ALA A 170 13.57 14.46 -3.30
N ARG A 171 13.17 15.55 -3.98
CA ARG A 171 14.10 16.49 -4.63
C ARG A 171 14.45 17.69 -3.78
N LYS A 172 13.50 18.22 -3.00
CA LYS A 172 13.67 19.45 -2.20
C LYS A 172 13.03 19.26 -0.83
N PRO A 173 13.67 18.53 0.10
CA PRO A 173 13.14 18.38 1.44
C PRO A 173 13.18 19.72 2.19
N ASN A 174 12.13 20.01 2.95
CA ASN A 174 12.03 21.21 3.78
C ASN A 174 12.62 20.95 5.16
N CYS A 175 13.95 20.80 5.22
CA CYS A 175 14.68 20.52 6.46
C CYS A 175 14.56 21.67 7.47
N GLY A 176 14.37 22.91 7.02
CA GLY A 176 14.19 24.06 7.90
C GLY A 176 12.94 23.96 8.79
N ALA A 177 11.86 23.34 8.28
CA ALA A 177 10.60 23.12 9.01
C ALA A 177 10.45 21.67 9.53
N CYS A 178 11.51 20.86 9.46
CA CYS A 178 11.45 19.47 9.87
C CYS A 178 11.62 19.32 11.38
N SER A 179 10.60 18.77 12.05
CA SER A 179 10.61 18.55 13.50
C SER A 179 11.63 17.52 13.99
N VAL A 180 12.09 16.64 13.11
CA VAL A 180 13.08 15.60 13.43
C VAL A 180 14.47 15.91 12.86
N ARG A 181 14.71 17.15 12.42
CA ARG A 181 15.96 17.59 11.79
C ARG A 181 17.20 17.28 12.61
N GLU A 182 17.14 17.53 13.93
CA GLU A 182 18.27 17.37 14.84
C GLU A 182 18.69 15.91 15.06
N TYR A 183 17.81 14.98 14.71
CA TYR A 183 18.05 13.53 14.80
C TYR A 183 18.24 12.90 13.42
N CYS A 184 18.13 13.68 12.34
CA CYS A 184 18.16 13.15 10.99
C CYS A 184 19.60 12.92 10.51
N LYS A 185 19.98 11.66 10.28
CA LYS A 185 21.31 11.28 9.82
C LYS A 185 21.73 12.05 8.56
N ALA A 186 20.91 12.05 7.52
CA ALA A 186 21.22 12.73 6.26
C ALA A 186 21.41 14.25 6.42
N TYR A 187 20.74 14.87 7.40
CA TYR A 187 20.92 16.30 7.70
C TYR A 187 22.23 16.56 8.42
N LEU A 188 22.56 15.73 9.42
CA LEU A 188 23.79 15.85 10.20
C LEU A 188 25.04 15.57 9.34
N ASP A 189 24.94 14.61 8.44
CA ASP A 189 26.01 14.21 7.52
C ASP A 189 26.12 15.11 6.27
N ASN A 190 25.25 16.13 6.12
CA ASN A 190 25.12 16.96 4.91
C ASN A 190 24.87 16.15 3.61
N ASP A 191 24.30 14.96 3.72
CA ASP A 191 23.99 14.06 2.59
C ASP A 191 22.47 14.04 2.27
N ILE A 192 21.91 15.20 2.00
CA ILE A 192 20.50 15.36 1.62
C ILE A 192 20.38 15.15 0.09
N ARG A 193 20.49 13.92 -0.38
CA ARG A 193 20.28 13.53 -1.78
C ARG A 193 18.89 12.95 -2.04
#